data_617d886f88f581755b9ca9383210762a
#
_entry.id   617d886f88f581755b9ca9383210762a
#
_cell.length_a   1.000
_cell.length_b   1.000
_cell.length_c   1.000
_cell.angle_alpha   90.00
_cell.angle_beta   90.00
_cell.angle_gamma   90.00
#
_symmetry.space_group_name_H-M   'P 1'
#
loop_
_entity.id
_entity.type
_entity.pdbx_description
1 polymer ?
#
loop_
_entity_poly.entity_id
_entity_poly.type
_entity_poly.pdbx_seq_one_letter_code
_entity_poly.pdbx_strand_id
1 'polypeptide(L)'
;SLLLAASFVNAGYAKRAAALTSSHFASAERQYRFPLGYGGQRTPTAQWTVTASGCCIVSTGGKGPFIEGATIGKIQDFGIKDANNMGAAMAPAAIDTIRQHFEDFHRRPQDYDLIVTGDLGLLGKQIVLEQLQQDGFDLAGRYNDCGVMIFDTERQDVHAGGSGCGCSASVLC
;
A
#
# COMPACT_ATOMS: atom_id res chain seq x y z
N SER A 1 0.13 -10.23 -5.09
CA SER A 1 0.26 -11.68 -4.83
C SER A 1 -0.94 -12.22 -4.06
N LEU A 2 -1.39 -11.58 -2.95
CA LEU A 2 -2.48 -12.09 -2.10
C LEU A 2 -3.80 -12.28 -2.86
N LEU A 3 -4.23 -11.28 -3.64
CA LEU A 3 -5.44 -11.37 -4.45
C LEU A 3 -5.41 -12.56 -5.42
N LEU A 4 -4.28 -12.77 -6.11
CA LEU A 4 -4.13 -13.91 -7.01
C LEU A 4 -4.18 -15.24 -6.27
N ALA A 5 -3.47 -15.37 -5.14
CA ALA A 5 -3.50 -16.57 -4.32
C ALA A 5 -4.94 -16.90 -3.85
N ALA A 6 -5.68 -15.89 -3.38
CA ALA A 6 -7.07 -16.03 -2.98
C ALA A 6 -7.96 -16.45 -4.16
N SER A 7 -7.78 -15.85 -5.34
CA SER A 7 -8.54 -16.21 -6.55
C SER A 7 -8.31 -17.66 -6.97
N PHE A 8 -7.06 -18.13 -6.95
CA PHE A 8 -6.73 -19.53 -7.31
C PHE A 8 -7.34 -20.52 -6.32
N VAL A 9 -7.32 -20.21 -5.03
CA VAL A 9 -7.92 -21.08 -4.01
C VAL A 9 -9.44 -21.06 -4.11
N ASN A 10 -10.05 -19.88 -4.27
CA ASN A 10 -11.51 -19.73 -4.39
C ASN A 10 -12.06 -20.41 -5.66
N ALA A 11 -11.32 -20.34 -6.77
CA ALA A 11 -11.69 -21.01 -8.03
C ALA A 11 -11.44 -22.54 -8.02
N GLY A 12 -10.88 -23.10 -6.94
CA GLY A 12 -10.62 -24.52 -6.80
C GLY A 12 -9.38 -25.03 -7.54
N TYR A 13 -8.58 -24.15 -8.12
CA TYR A 13 -7.31 -24.55 -8.80
C TYR A 13 -6.23 -25.01 -7.81
N ALA A 14 -6.30 -24.54 -6.56
CA ALA A 14 -5.39 -24.95 -5.50
C ALA A 14 -6.12 -25.08 -4.16
N LYS A 15 -5.73 -26.06 -3.34
CA LYS A 15 -6.22 -26.17 -1.97
C LYS A 15 -5.54 -25.16 -1.03
N ARG A 16 -4.30 -24.83 -1.34
CA ARG A 16 -3.46 -23.84 -0.64
C ARG A 16 -2.61 -23.10 -1.64
N ALA A 17 -2.42 -21.81 -1.45
CA ALA A 17 -1.54 -20.98 -2.26
C ALA A 17 -0.71 -20.06 -1.36
N ALA A 18 0.57 -19.90 -1.66
CA ALA A 18 1.44 -18.96 -0.98
C ALA A 18 1.45 -17.62 -1.74
N ALA A 19 1.19 -16.54 -1.02
CA ALA A 19 1.38 -15.17 -1.49
C ALA A 19 2.66 -14.63 -0.88
N LEU A 20 3.68 -14.40 -1.70
CA LEU A 20 4.99 -13.90 -1.27
C LEU A 20 5.31 -12.61 -2.01
N THR A 21 5.83 -11.63 -1.29
CA THR A 21 6.46 -10.44 -1.86
C THR A 21 7.69 -10.04 -1.07
N SER A 22 8.66 -9.44 -1.75
CA SER A 22 9.89 -8.94 -1.14
C SER A 22 10.43 -7.74 -1.90
N SER A 23 11.20 -6.92 -1.22
CA SER A 23 12.00 -5.86 -1.80
C SER A 23 13.33 -5.72 -1.07
N HIS A 24 14.33 -5.16 -1.76
CA HIS A 24 15.65 -4.95 -1.19
C HIS A 24 16.27 -3.67 -1.75
N PHE A 25 16.60 -2.73 -0.88
CA PHE A 25 17.14 -1.42 -1.25
C PHE A 25 18.41 -1.47 -2.11
N ALA A 26 19.33 -2.38 -1.82
CA ALA A 26 20.62 -2.49 -2.51
C ALA A 26 20.57 -3.29 -3.81
N SER A 27 19.41 -3.84 -4.20
CA SER A 27 19.21 -4.62 -5.43
C SER A 27 18.70 -3.76 -6.60
N ALA A 28 18.02 -4.36 -7.55
CA ALA A 28 17.51 -3.68 -8.75
C ALA A 28 16.65 -2.44 -8.48
N GLU A 29 15.94 -2.39 -7.37
CA GLU A 29 15.08 -1.26 -7.02
C GLU A 29 15.84 0.04 -6.73
N ARG A 30 17.12 -0.04 -6.35
CA ARG A 30 17.96 1.13 -6.09
C ARG A 30 18.00 2.12 -7.27
N GLN A 31 18.00 1.62 -8.48
CA GLN A 31 18.04 2.44 -9.70
C GLN A 31 16.77 3.29 -9.88
N TYR A 32 15.65 2.92 -9.27
CA TYR A 32 14.38 3.65 -9.34
C TYR A 32 14.28 4.76 -8.29
N ARG A 33 15.24 4.85 -7.37
CA ARG A 33 15.27 5.83 -6.27
C ARG A 33 16.35 6.86 -6.54
N PHE A 34 16.10 7.73 -7.50
CA PHE A 34 17.06 8.77 -7.88
C PHE A 34 17.07 9.92 -6.84
N PRO A 35 18.21 10.56 -6.52
CA PRO A 35 19.56 10.46 -7.13
C PRO A 35 20.59 9.69 -6.25
N LEU A 36 20.39 8.43 -5.98
CA LEU A 36 21.20 7.64 -5.04
C LEU A 36 22.71 7.56 -5.36
N GLY A 37 23.09 7.65 -6.63
CA GLY A 37 24.47 7.47 -7.06
C GLY A 37 25.39 8.70 -6.88
N TYR A 38 24.82 9.86 -6.67
CA TYR A 38 25.55 11.14 -6.71
C TYR A 38 25.63 11.88 -5.38
N GLY A 39 25.13 11.29 -4.29
CA GLY A 39 25.07 11.94 -2.99
C GLY A 39 24.21 13.21 -2.95
N GLY A 40 23.32 13.35 -3.92
CA GLY A 40 22.38 14.48 -3.98
C GLY A 40 21.34 14.42 -2.84
N GLN A 41 20.90 15.58 -2.40
CA GLN A 41 19.85 15.69 -1.42
C GLN A 41 18.53 15.19 -1.99
N ARG A 42 17.87 14.25 -1.31
CA ARG A 42 16.55 13.77 -1.69
C ARG A 42 15.47 14.81 -1.38
N THR A 43 14.42 14.84 -2.19
CA THR A 43 13.27 15.73 -1.93
C THR A 43 12.47 15.27 -0.70
N PRO A 44 11.72 16.17 -0.02
CA PRO A 44 10.85 15.77 1.10
C PRO A 44 9.77 14.74 0.73
N THR A 45 9.43 14.64 -0.55
CA THR A 45 8.44 13.69 -1.09
C THR A 45 9.04 12.33 -1.43
N ALA A 46 10.38 12.19 -1.42
CA ALA A 46 11.06 10.95 -1.73
C ALA A 46 10.76 9.87 -0.68
N GLN A 47 10.71 8.63 -1.14
CA GLN A 47 10.49 7.45 -0.31
C GLN A 47 11.73 6.55 -0.31
N TRP A 48 11.87 5.75 0.74
CA TRP A 48 12.97 4.79 0.88
C TRP A 48 12.49 3.36 0.60
N THR A 49 13.18 2.62 -0.26
CA THR A 49 12.85 1.21 -0.50
C THR A 49 13.05 0.39 0.75
N VAL A 50 12.02 -0.30 1.20
CA VAL A 50 12.05 -1.17 2.36
C VAL A 50 12.75 -2.49 2.00
N THR A 51 13.74 -2.89 2.81
CA THR A 51 14.34 -4.23 2.71
C THR A 51 13.56 -5.17 3.63
N ALA A 52 12.60 -5.87 3.05
CA ALA A 52 11.73 -6.78 3.78
C ALA A 52 11.07 -7.80 2.86
N SER A 53 10.45 -8.80 3.46
CA SER A 53 9.61 -9.78 2.78
C SER A 53 8.47 -10.23 3.68
N GLY A 54 7.36 -10.66 3.08
CA GLY A 54 6.25 -11.27 3.78
C GLY A 54 5.63 -12.39 2.98
N CYS A 55 5.07 -13.38 3.67
CA CYS A 55 4.42 -14.54 3.06
C CYS A 55 3.15 -14.91 3.82
N CYS A 56 2.04 -14.96 3.10
CA CYS A 56 0.77 -15.48 3.60
C CYS A 56 0.39 -16.77 2.89
N ILE A 57 -0.10 -17.77 3.64
CA ILE A 57 -0.69 -18.98 3.09
C ILE A 57 -2.22 -18.83 3.08
N VAL A 58 -2.81 -18.85 1.89
CA VAL A 58 -4.25 -18.84 1.69
C VAL A 58 -4.75 -20.27 1.52
N SER A 59 -5.84 -20.64 2.19
CA SER A 59 -6.45 -21.97 2.09
C SER A 59 -7.97 -21.89 2.27
N THR A 60 -8.68 -22.91 1.81
CA THR A 60 -10.11 -23.10 2.08
C THR A 60 -10.30 -23.61 3.52
N GLY A 61 -10.82 -22.75 4.39
CA GLY A 61 -11.08 -23.11 5.80
C GLY A 61 -9.83 -23.03 6.68
N GLY A 62 -10.03 -23.01 7.97
CA GLY A 62 -8.99 -22.88 8.99
C GLY A 62 -9.45 -22.04 10.18
N LYS A 63 -8.54 -21.84 11.14
CA LYS A 63 -8.69 -20.89 12.25
C LYS A 63 -7.76 -19.72 11.94
N GLY A 64 -8.27 -18.55 11.72
CA GLY A 64 -7.44 -17.37 11.42
C GLY A 64 -8.25 -16.27 10.76
N PRO A 65 -7.63 -15.18 10.33
CA PRO A 65 -8.30 -14.13 9.60
C PRO A 65 -8.83 -14.67 8.26
N PHE A 66 -9.99 -14.19 7.87
CA PHE A 66 -10.65 -14.59 6.62
C PHE A 66 -10.59 -13.46 5.61
N ILE A 67 -10.42 -13.82 4.32
CA ILE A 67 -10.60 -12.90 3.20
C ILE A 67 -12.10 -12.92 2.87
N GLU A 68 -12.82 -11.89 3.25
CA GLU A 68 -14.27 -11.79 3.04
C GLU A 68 -14.61 -11.36 1.62
N GLY A 69 -13.76 -10.55 0.99
CA GLY A 69 -13.96 -10.06 -0.36
C GLY A 69 -12.77 -9.27 -0.88
N ALA A 70 -12.86 -8.85 -2.12
CA ALA A 70 -11.84 -8.04 -2.76
C ALA A 70 -12.45 -7.13 -3.82
N THR A 71 -11.97 -5.88 -3.86
CA THR A 71 -12.27 -4.91 -4.92
C THR A 71 -11.05 -4.78 -5.82
N ILE A 72 -11.24 -4.91 -7.12
CA ILE A 72 -10.18 -4.72 -8.11
C ILE A 72 -10.24 -3.27 -8.58
N GLY A 73 -9.24 -2.48 -8.22
CA GLY A 73 -9.12 -1.08 -8.62
C GLY A 73 -8.85 -0.90 -10.11
N LYS A 74 -8.95 0.34 -10.56
CA LYS A 74 -8.66 0.76 -11.93
C LYS A 74 -7.32 1.49 -11.99
N ILE A 75 -6.71 1.50 -13.16
CA ILE A 75 -5.58 2.37 -13.44
C ILE A 75 -6.07 3.82 -13.45
N GLN A 76 -5.45 4.66 -12.62
CA GLN A 76 -5.73 6.10 -12.54
C GLN A 76 -4.46 6.86 -12.90
N ASP A 77 -4.56 7.76 -13.88
CA ASP A 77 -3.46 8.66 -14.26
C ASP A 77 -3.95 10.11 -14.23
N PHE A 78 -3.43 10.87 -13.27
CA PHE A 78 -3.71 12.29 -13.09
C PHE A 78 -2.60 13.18 -13.66
N GLY A 79 -1.71 12.61 -14.48
CA GLY A 79 -0.67 13.35 -15.18
C GLY A 79 0.46 13.85 -14.28
N ILE A 80 0.68 13.25 -13.12
CA ILE A 80 1.80 13.59 -12.24
C ILE A 80 3.11 13.14 -12.90
N LYS A 81 3.98 14.10 -13.19
CA LYS A 81 5.26 13.88 -13.89
C LYS A 81 6.48 13.92 -12.98
N ASP A 82 6.32 14.30 -11.72
CA ASP A 82 7.41 14.33 -10.75
C ASP A 82 7.73 12.92 -10.27
N ALA A 83 8.82 12.36 -10.75
CA ALA A 83 9.30 11.03 -10.39
C ALA A 83 9.67 10.89 -8.89
N ASN A 84 9.89 12.01 -8.19
CA ASN A 84 10.17 12.01 -6.76
C ASN A 84 8.91 12.10 -5.89
N ASN A 85 7.73 12.15 -6.50
CA ASN A 85 6.45 12.27 -5.79
C ASN A 85 5.51 11.11 -6.12
N MET A 86 5.91 9.91 -5.74
CA MET A 86 5.10 8.70 -5.91
C MET A 86 3.78 8.77 -5.15
N GLY A 87 3.77 9.37 -3.96
CA GLY A 87 2.56 9.49 -3.15
C GLY A 87 1.44 10.22 -3.88
N ALA A 88 1.75 11.36 -4.52
CA ALA A 88 0.77 12.11 -5.32
C ALA A 88 0.31 11.32 -6.56
N ALA A 89 1.23 10.57 -7.20
CA ALA A 89 0.90 9.77 -8.38
C ALA A 89 -0.01 8.57 -8.05
N MET A 90 0.15 7.97 -6.87
CA MET A 90 -0.58 6.76 -6.46
C MET A 90 -1.88 7.06 -5.68
N ALA A 91 -1.97 8.20 -5.02
CA ALA A 91 -3.14 8.56 -4.20
C ALA A 91 -4.47 8.49 -4.98
N PRO A 92 -4.60 8.96 -6.24
CA PRO A 92 -5.84 8.86 -6.99
C PRO A 92 -6.35 7.43 -7.17
N ALA A 93 -5.46 6.48 -7.42
CA ALA A 93 -5.83 5.07 -7.55
C ALA A 93 -6.29 4.47 -6.20
N ALA A 94 -5.64 4.86 -5.10
CA ALA A 94 -6.06 4.46 -3.76
C ALA A 94 -7.43 5.02 -3.39
N ILE A 95 -7.69 6.30 -3.68
CA ILE A 95 -8.97 6.97 -3.43
C ILE A 95 -10.09 6.28 -4.20
N ASP A 96 -9.91 6.07 -5.52
CA ASP A 96 -10.89 5.40 -6.37
C ASP A 96 -11.20 3.98 -5.85
N THR A 97 -10.17 3.21 -5.52
CA THR A 97 -10.33 1.83 -5.04
C THR A 97 -11.03 1.77 -3.67
N ILE A 98 -10.68 2.64 -2.73
CA ILE A 98 -11.31 2.68 -1.40
C ILE A 98 -12.78 3.09 -1.52
N ARG A 99 -13.08 4.11 -2.32
CA ARG A 99 -14.47 4.55 -2.58
C ARG A 99 -15.28 3.41 -3.19
N GLN A 100 -14.77 2.79 -4.24
CA GLN A 100 -15.42 1.67 -4.90
C GLN A 100 -15.65 0.50 -3.95
N HIS A 101 -14.70 0.23 -3.06
CA HIS A 101 -14.83 -0.82 -2.06
C HIS A 101 -16.00 -0.55 -1.09
N PHE A 102 -16.14 0.67 -0.61
CA PHE A 102 -17.27 1.03 0.24
C PHE A 102 -18.62 0.91 -0.48
N GLU A 103 -18.66 1.28 -1.75
CA GLU A 103 -19.87 1.15 -2.58
C GLU A 103 -20.23 -0.32 -2.85
N ASP A 104 -19.26 -1.13 -3.31
CA ASP A 104 -19.48 -2.54 -3.68
C ASP A 104 -19.93 -3.39 -2.48
N PHE A 105 -19.38 -3.13 -1.30
CA PHE A 105 -19.70 -3.88 -0.08
C PHE A 105 -20.77 -3.22 0.79
N HIS A 106 -21.28 -2.05 0.38
CA HIS A 106 -22.22 -1.24 1.18
C HIS A 106 -21.71 -0.98 2.61
N ARG A 107 -20.41 -0.72 2.72
CA ARG A 107 -19.70 -0.46 3.98
C ARG A 107 -19.29 0.99 4.11
N ARG A 108 -18.98 1.38 5.34
CA ARG A 108 -18.48 2.72 5.68
C ARG A 108 -17.13 2.60 6.39
N PRO A 109 -16.34 3.67 6.50
CA PRO A 109 -15.08 3.65 7.25
C PRO A 109 -15.20 3.08 8.67
N GLN A 110 -16.34 3.32 9.33
CA GLN A 110 -16.62 2.86 10.69
C GLN A 110 -16.76 1.33 10.84
N ASP A 111 -16.98 0.64 9.73
CA ASP A 111 -17.10 -0.84 9.72
C ASP A 111 -15.72 -1.52 9.75
N TYR A 112 -14.63 -0.74 9.74
CA TYR A 112 -13.25 -1.20 9.75
C TYR A 112 -12.49 -0.68 10.98
N ASP A 113 -11.71 -1.54 11.61
CA ASP A 113 -10.77 -1.14 12.66
C ASP A 113 -9.55 -0.45 12.09
N LEU A 114 -9.10 -0.90 10.91
CA LEU A 114 -7.96 -0.34 10.22
C LEU A 114 -8.10 -0.46 8.70
N ILE A 115 -7.82 0.63 8.00
CA ILE A 115 -7.69 0.71 6.54
C ILE A 115 -6.25 1.08 6.23
N VAL A 116 -5.57 0.33 5.38
CA VAL A 116 -4.13 0.53 5.11
C VAL A 116 -3.86 0.57 3.62
N THR A 117 -3.09 1.55 3.19
CA THR A 117 -2.49 1.59 1.85
C THR A 117 -1.03 1.14 1.88
N GLY A 118 -0.44 0.93 0.72
CA GLY A 118 0.88 0.32 0.59
C GLY A 118 2.06 1.29 0.64
N ASP A 119 2.22 2.09 -0.38
CA ASP A 119 3.45 2.82 -0.69
C ASP A 119 3.22 4.32 -0.91
N LEU A 120 2.17 4.89 -0.31
CA LEU A 120 1.81 6.28 -0.52
C LEU A 120 2.71 7.24 0.26
N GLY A 121 3.21 6.79 1.41
CA GLY A 121 3.99 7.61 2.32
C GLY A 121 3.17 8.75 2.95
N LEU A 122 3.85 9.67 3.63
CA LEU A 122 3.21 10.77 4.35
C LEU A 122 2.32 11.64 3.45
N LEU A 123 2.84 12.09 2.30
CA LEU A 123 2.09 12.95 1.41
C LEU A 123 0.89 12.26 0.78
N GLY A 124 1.08 11.06 0.23
CA GLY A 124 -0.02 10.33 -0.38
C GLY A 124 -1.10 9.94 0.62
N LYS A 125 -0.71 9.58 1.85
CA LYS A 125 -1.65 9.36 2.97
C LYS A 125 -2.51 10.60 3.24
N GLN A 126 -1.88 11.79 3.29
CA GLN A 126 -2.60 13.04 3.52
C GLN A 126 -3.58 13.34 2.40
N ILE A 127 -3.17 13.19 1.14
CA ILE A 127 -4.05 13.40 -0.03
C ILE A 127 -5.27 12.48 0.04
N VAL A 128 -5.08 11.20 0.37
CA VAL A 128 -6.19 10.25 0.51
C VAL A 128 -7.16 10.67 1.61
N LEU A 129 -6.65 11.07 2.79
CA LEU A 129 -7.48 11.51 3.90
C LEU A 129 -8.33 12.73 3.53
N GLU A 130 -7.70 13.77 2.96
CA GLU A 130 -8.35 15.02 2.61
C GLU A 130 -9.42 14.80 1.52
N GLN A 131 -9.09 14.02 0.49
CA GLN A 131 -10.02 13.81 -0.62
C GLN A 131 -11.21 12.95 -0.22
N LEU A 132 -10.99 11.85 0.51
CA LEU A 132 -12.10 11.00 0.95
C LEU A 132 -12.99 11.69 1.99
N GLN A 133 -12.43 12.57 2.80
CA GLN A 133 -13.22 13.41 3.70
C GLN A 133 -14.13 14.38 2.92
N GLN A 134 -13.64 14.99 1.84
CA GLN A 134 -14.45 15.83 0.95
C GLN A 134 -15.56 15.02 0.26
N ASP A 135 -15.31 13.76 -0.05
CA ASP A 135 -16.28 12.83 -0.62
C ASP A 135 -17.30 12.29 0.41
N GLY A 136 -17.17 12.69 1.69
CA GLY A 136 -18.07 12.28 2.77
C GLY A 136 -17.65 11.01 3.51
N PHE A 137 -16.44 10.48 3.26
CA PHE A 137 -15.88 9.34 3.98
C PHE A 137 -14.84 9.82 5.00
N ASP A 138 -15.19 9.80 6.26
CA ASP A 138 -14.27 10.15 7.36
C ASP A 138 -13.43 8.91 7.76
N LEU A 139 -12.15 8.92 7.37
CA LEU A 139 -11.17 7.89 7.67
C LEU A 139 -10.31 8.22 8.91
N ALA A 140 -10.57 9.33 9.60
CA ALA A 140 -9.74 9.77 10.73
C ALA A 140 -9.65 8.70 11.82
N GLY A 141 -8.42 8.44 12.28
CA GLY A 141 -8.13 7.44 13.31
C GLY A 141 -8.20 5.98 12.87
N ARG A 142 -8.59 5.71 11.60
CA ARG A 142 -8.72 4.32 11.07
C ARG A 142 -7.84 4.06 9.85
N TYR A 143 -7.29 5.10 9.25
CA TYR A 143 -6.48 4.99 8.04
C TYR A 143 -5.00 5.23 8.31
N ASN A 144 -4.16 4.39 7.74
CA ASN A 144 -2.72 4.56 7.73
C ASN A 144 -2.12 4.08 6.40
N ASP A 145 -0.82 4.29 6.24
CA ASP A 145 -0.06 3.80 5.09
C ASP A 145 1.14 2.98 5.59
N CYS A 146 1.38 1.83 4.96
CA CYS A 146 2.47 0.93 5.36
C CYS A 146 3.84 1.63 5.31
N GLY A 147 4.05 2.51 4.34
CA GLY A 147 5.29 3.29 4.23
C GLY A 147 5.51 4.25 5.39
N VAL A 148 4.43 4.71 6.03
CA VAL A 148 4.51 5.52 7.26
C VAL A 148 4.67 4.63 8.50
N MET A 149 4.05 3.45 8.50
CA MET A 149 4.07 2.55 9.66
C MET A 149 5.42 1.85 9.86
N ILE A 150 6.17 1.59 8.79
CA ILE A 150 7.39 0.76 8.83
C ILE A 150 8.61 1.52 9.35
N PHE A 151 8.62 2.84 9.28
CA PHE A 151 9.75 3.69 9.68
C PHE A 151 9.33 4.73 10.72
N ASP A 152 10.26 5.06 11.60
CA ASP A 152 10.18 6.25 12.45
C ASP A 152 10.60 7.47 11.61
N THR A 153 9.62 8.13 10.99
CA THR A 153 9.84 9.26 10.08
C THR A 153 10.39 10.52 10.78
N GLU A 154 10.37 10.57 12.13
CA GLU A 154 10.94 11.67 12.89
C GLU A 154 12.43 11.48 13.18
N ARG A 155 12.87 10.21 13.31
CA ARG A 155 14.24 9.86 13.72
C ARG A 155 15.08 9.29 12.58
N GLN A 156 14.44 8.78 11.54
CA GLN A 156 15.13 8.17 10.41
C GLN A 156 15.05 9.05 9.17
N ASP A 157 16.15 9.15 8.43
CA ASP A 157 16.22 9.90 7.18
C ASP A 157 15.54 9.14 6.03
N VAL A 158 14.22 9.06 6.09
CA VAL A 158 13.38 8.39 5.09
C VAL A 158 12.39 9.32 4.39
N HIS A 159 12.43 10.61 4.71
CA HIS A 159 11.55 11.67 4.18
C HIS A 159 10.05 11.30 4.23
N ALA A 160 9.43 10.99 3.08
CA ALA A 160 8.02 10.64 3.04
C ALA A 160 7.69 9.23 3.54
N GLY A 161 8.69 8.45 3.95
CA GLY A 161 8.52 7.09 4.47
C GLY A 161 9.01 6.00 3.54
N GLY A 162 8.50 4.79 3.70
CA GLY A 162 8.90 3.60 2.97
C GLY A 162 8.06 3.30 1.75
N SER A 163 8.59 2.48 0.87
CA SER A 163 7.87 1.89 -0.27
C SER A 163 8.56 0.62 -0.76
N GLY A 164 7.99 -0.04 -1.76
CA GLY A 164 8.49 -1.27 -2.34
C GLY A 164 7.66 -2.50 -1.96
N CYS A 165 7.80 -3.57 -2.73
CA CYS A 165 6.95 -4.77 -2.60
C CYS A 165 7.01 -5.43 -1.21
N GLY A 166 8.12 -5.29 -0.47
CA GLY A 166 8.26 -5.79 0.90
C GLY A 166 7.62 -4.91 1.96
N CYS A 167 7.29 -3.65 1.65
CA CYS A 167 6.74 -2.70 2.62
C CYS A 167 5.38 -3.18 3.17
N SER A 168 4.39 -3.30 2.30
CA SER A 168 3.05 -3.76 2.68
C SER A 168 3.07 -5.19 3.23
N ALA A 169 3.89 -6.07 2.66
CA ALA A 169 3.99 -7.45 3.09
C ALA A 169 4.49 -7.58 4.53
N SER A 170 5.49 -6.79 4.92
CA SER A 170 6.05 -6.83 6.28
C SER A 170 5.14 -6.19 7.34
N VAL A 171 4.27 -5.28 6.93
CA VAL A 171 3.27 -4.69 7.84
C VAL A 171 2.08 -5.63 8.05
N LEU A 172 1.70 -6.42 7.04
CA LEU A 172 0.55 -7.32 7.06
C LEU A 172 0.87 -8.72 7.61
N CYS A 173 2.13 -9.14 7.62
CA CYS A 173 2.58 -10.45 8.10
C CYS A 173 3.30 -10.36 9.43
#